data_2b5f998ef59ab65ea4a275b078f9aa99
#
_entry.id   2b5f998ef59ab65ea4a275b078f9aa99
#
_cell.length_a   1.000
_cell.length_b   1.000
_cell.length_c   1.000
_cell.angle_alpha   90.00
_cell.angle_beta   90.00
_cell.angle_gamma   90.00
#
_symmetry.space_group_name_H-M   'P 1'
#
loop_
_entity.id
_entity.type
_entity.pdbx_description
1 polymer ?
#
loop_
_entity_poly.entity_id
_entity_poly.type
_entity_poly.pdbx_seq_one_letter_code
_entity_poly.pdbx_strand_id
1 'polypeptide(L)'
;MKQEDQDLVKLFRGLDTPAVSDALDKLGLPGQCLGIMPLDHYATPIVGPAFTVRYVSASTPPGTVGDFIDDVADGDVVVIDNGGRTDCTVWGDIMTQYAGQRRIAGTVIDGVCRDVSRALGDGYPLFTRGRFMRTGKDRVQVEAVNGTVSIGAARVVARDIVIADANGVVVVPRERAAEVAAVASQIEQVEAGIRAQIASGKSLREAREVLGYHLLQRKGQ
;
A
#
# COMPACT_ATOMS: atom_id res chain seq x y z
N MET A 1 -8.34 -13.38 -8.24
CA MET A 1 -9.04 -12.08 -8.04
C MET A 1 -10.36 -12.07 -8.80
N LYS A 2 -11.44 -11.53 -8.19
CA LYS A 2 -12.75 -11.38 -8.85
C LYS A 2 -12.68 -10.33 -9.97
N GLN A 3 -13.57 -10.42 -11.00
CA GLN A 3 -13.58 -9.47 -12.13
C GLN A 3 -13.73 -8.02 -11.67
N GLU A 4 -14.61 -7.77 -10.73
CA GLU A 4 -14.85 -6.44 -10.14
C GLU A 4 -13.60 -5.83 -9.50
N ASP A 5 -12.80 -6.64 -8.79
CA ASP A 5 -11.51 -6.22 -8.23
C ASP A 5 -10.50 -5.89 -9.34
N GLN A 6 -10.46 -6.73 -10.39
CA GLN A 6 -9.58 -6.47 -11.54
C GLN A 6 -9.90 -5.14 -12.22
N ASP A 7 -11.18 -4.82 -12.34
CA ASP A 7 -11.62 -3.57 -12.99
C ASP A 7 -11.25 -2.36 -12.13
N LEU A 8 -11.39 -2.43 -10.79
CA LEU A 8 -10.92 -1.37 -9.90
C LEU A 8 -9.39 -1.22 -9.93
N VAL A 9 -8.63 -2.31 -9.87
CA VAL A 9 -7.15 -2.28 -9.95
C VAL A 9 -6.67 -1.62 -11.25
N LYS A 10 -7.35 -1.87 -12.38
CA LYS A 10 -7.00 -1.25 -13.68
C LYS A 10 -7.08 0.28 -13.65
N LEU A 11 -7.98 0.86 -12.86
CA LEU A 11 -8.16 2.31 -12.76
C LEU A 11 -6.91 3.02 -12.20
N PHE A 12 -6.11 2.32 -11.37
CA PHE A 12 -4.91 2.87 -10.74
C PHE A 12 -3.61 2.52 -11.48
N ARG A 13 -3.69 1.79 -12.59
CA ARG A 13 -2.49 1.47 -13.38
C ARG A 13 -1.84 2.74 -13.93
N GLY A 14 -0.56 2.91 -13.64
CA GLY A 14 0.22 4.08 -14.06
C GLY A 14 0.06 5.31 -13.16
N LEU A 15 -0.71 5.21 -12.07
CA LEU A 15 -0.77 6.23 -11.03
C LEU A 15 0.21 5.86 -9.91
N ASP A 16 0.95 6.85 -9.42
CA ASP A 16 1.83 6.72 -8.27
C ASP A 16 1.13 7.10 -6.95
N THR A 17 1.76 6.80 -5.82
CA THR A 17 1.18 7.12 -4.51
C THR A 17 1.03 8.61 -4.26
N PRO A 18 1.92 9.53 -4.72
CA PRO A 18 1.72 10.97 -4.63
C PRO A 18 0.44 11.45 -5.31
N ALA A 19 0.20 11.06 -6.57
CA ALA A 19 -1.01 11.48 -7.30
C ALA A 19 -2.29 10.98 -6.62
N VAL A 20 -2.28 9.74 -6.10
CA VAL A 20 -3.42 9.18 -5.35
C VAL A 20 -3.59 9.88 -4.00
N SER A 21 -2.50 10.18 -3.29
CA SER A 21 -2.53 10.95 -2.04
C SER A 21 -3.15 12.33 -2.21
N ASP A 22 -2.74 13.05 -3.26
CA ASP A 22 -3.29 14.37 -3.59
C ASP A 22 -4.79 14.31 -3.93
N ALA A 23 -5.21 13.24 -4.63
CA ALA A 23 -6.62 13.00 -4.91
C ALA A 23 -7.43 12.73 -3.62
N LEU A 24 -6.87 11.93 -2.70
CA LEU A 24 -7.50 11.68 -1.39
C LEU A 24 -7.65 12.99 -0.60
N ASP A 25 -6.61 13.83 -0.55
CA ASP A 25 -6.64 15.11 0.15
C ASP A 25 -7.68 16.06 -0.46
N LYS A 26 -7.76 16.14 -1.79
CA LYS A 26 -8.78 16.94 -2.50
C LYS A 26 -10.19 16.48 -2.18
N LEU A 27 -10.41 15.18 -2.04
CA LEU A 27 -11.71 14.58 -1.71
C LEU A 27 -12.00 14.55 -0.20
N GLY A 28 -11.04 14.95 0.64
CA GLY A 28 -11.16 14.92 2.10
C GLY A 28 -11.20 13.51 2.68
N LEU A 29 -10.54 12.55 2.01
CA LEU A 29 -10.46 11.15 2.41
C LEU A 29 -9.10 10.87 3.06
N PRO A 30 -9.06 10.22 4.24
CA PRO A 30 -7.81 9.69 4.78
C PRO A 30 -7.41 8.41 4.05
N GLY A 31 -6.11 8.10 3.97
CA GLY A 31 -5.65 6.85 3.34
C GLY A 31 -4.14 6.69 3.32
N GLN A 32 -3.39 7.73 3.73
CA GLN A 32 -1.93 7.69 3.77
C GLN A 32 -1.44 6.88 4.98
N CYS A 33 -0.65 5.83 4.74
CA CYS A 33 -0.13 4.93 5.78
C CYS A 33 1.17 5.47 6.36
N LEU A 34 1.08 6.37 7.34
CA LEU A 34 2.23 7.05 7.93
C LEU A 34 3.24 6.07 8.55
N GLY A 35 4.53 6.23 8.17
CA GLY A 35 5.64 5.45 8.72
C GLY A 35 5.77 4.05 8.15
N ILE A 36 5.03 3.71 7.10
CA ILE A 36 5.18 2.45 6.36
C ILE A 36 5.97 2.73 5.09
N MET A 37 7.17 2.16 5.00
CA MET A 37 8.12 2.44 3.94
C MET A 37 8.47 1.17 3.14
N PRO A 38 8.80 1.30 1.85
CA PRO A 38 9.24 0.18 1.05
C PRO A 38 10.57 -0.39 1.55
N LEU A 39 10.73 -1.70 1.40
CA LEU A 39 11.99 -2.37 1.72
C LEU A 39 13.08 -2.09 0.67
N ASP A 40 12.67 -1.83 -0.57
CA ASP A 40 13.52 -1.56 -1.73
C ASP A 40 12.87 -0.51 -2.66
N HIS A 41 13.60 -0.09 -3.69
CA HIS A 41 13.11 0.78 -4.75
C HIS A 41 12.31 -0.03 -5.78
N TYR A 42 11.01 -0.10 -5.57
CA TYR A 42 10.13 -0.76 -6.54
C TYR A 42 9.82 0.19 -7.71
N ALA A 43 10.30 -0.18 -8.90
CA ALA A 43 10.20 0.64 -10.12
C ALA A 43 8.76 0.87 -10.59
N THR A 44 7.85 0.00 -10.20
CA THR A 44 6.43 0.08 -10.58
C THR A 44 5.58 -0.02 -9.33
N PRO A 45 4.57 0.85 -9.17
CA PRO A 45 3.62 0.73 -8.07
C PRO A 45 2.93 -0.64 -8.08
N ILE A 46 2.76 -1.23 -6.91
CA ILE A 46 1.83 -2.35 -6.74
C ILE A 46 0.43 -1.80 -6.51
N VAL A 47 -0.56 -2.48 -7.06
CA VAL A 47 -1.98 -2.18 -6.86
C VAL A 47 -2.73 -3.48 -6.64
N GLY A 48 -3.51 -3.55 -5.57
CA GLY A 48 -4.33 -4.73 -5.30
C GLY A 48 -5.34 -4.51 -4.19
N PRO A 49 -6.38 -5.35 -4.13
CA PRO A 49 -7.32 -5.33 -3.03
C PRO A 49 -6.67 -5.80 -1.73
N ALA A 50 -7.01 -5.16 -0.63
CA ALA A 50 -6.49 -5.50 0.69
C ALA A 50 -7.03 -6.85 1.19
N PHE A 51 -6.15 -7.77 1.55
CA PHE A 51 -6.42 -8.89 2.43
C PHE A 51 -5.91 -8.52 3.81
N THR A 52 -6.80 -8.18 4.73
CA THR A 52 -6.43 -7.63 6.03
C THR A 52 -6.22 -8.72 7.08
N VAL A 53 -5.20 -8.55 7.91
CA VAL A 53 -4.83 -9.46 9.01
C VAL A 53 -4.53 -8.65 10.25
N ARG A 54 -5.19 -8.98 11.37
CA ARG A 54 -4.89 -8.37 12.67
C ARG A 54 -4.18 -9.35 13.58
N TYR A 55 -3.08 -8.88 14.16
CA TYR A 55 -2.32 -9.58 15.18
C TYR A 55 -2.57 -9.01 16.57
N VAL A 56 -2.48 -9.89 17.56
CA VAL A 56 -2.51 -9.56 18.99
C VAL A 56 -1.42 -10.32 19.72
N SER A 57 -1.19 -10.00 20.99
CA SER A 57 -0.29 -10.79 21.84
C SER A 57 -0.73 -12.24 21.91
N ALA A 58 0.23 -13.17 21.89
CA ALA A 58 -0.06 -14.59 21.94
C ALA A 58 -0.78 -15.00 23.22
N SER A 59 -1.76 -15.87 23.08
CA SER A 59 -2.47 -16.51 24.19
C SER A 59 -1.71 -17.72 24.75
N THR A 60 -2.27 -18.38 25.74
CA THR A 60 -1.77 -19.67 26.27
C THR A 60 -2.88 -20.72 26.18
N PRO A 61 -2.75 -21.72 25.30
CA PRO A 61 -1.68 -21.95 24.32
C PRO A 61 -1.68 -20.89 23.19
N PRO A 62 -0.51 -20.64 22.52
CA PRO A 62 -0.43 -19.67 21.45
C PRO A 62 -1.16 -20.12 20.19
N GLY A 63 -1.73 -19.15 19.45
CA GLY A 63 -2.31 -19.35 18.13
C GLY A 63 -1.29 -19.36 17.00
N THR A 64 -1.75 -19.34 15.75
CA THR A 64 -0.91 -19.35 14.54
C THR A 64 -0.37 -17.95 14.20
N VAL A 65 0.69 -17.91 13.41
CA VAL A 65 1.32 -16.64 12.98
C VAL A 65 1.35 -16.46 11.45
N GLY A 66 0.92 -17.40 10.64
CA GLY A 66 1.11 -17.28 9.19
C GLY A 66 0.14 -18.05 8.30
N ASP A 67 -0.66 -18.94 8.85
CA ASP A 67 -1.48 -19.90 8.07
C ASP A 67 -2.56 -19.21 7.21
N PHE A 68 -2.92 -17.97 7.52
CA PHE A 68 -3.86 -17.16 6.72
C PHE A 68 -3.44 -16.99 5.25
N ILE A 69 -2.17 -17.18 4.93
CA ILE A 69 -1.64 -16.94 3.59
C ILE A 69 -2.24 -17.88 2.54
N ASP A 70 -2.75 -19.04 2.96
CA ASP A 70 -3.43 -19.98 2.08
C ASP A 70 -4.75 -19.42 1.53
N ASP A 71 -5.38 -18.50 2.23
CA ASP A 71 -6.64 -17.88 1.84
C ASP A 71 -6.48 -16.61 0.96
N VAL A 72 -5.23 -16.13 0.78
CA VAL A 72 -4.95 -14.93 -0.01
C VAL A 72 -5.07 -15.22 -1.50
N ALA A 73 -5.84 -14.43 -2.23
CA ALA A 73 -6.03 -14.60 -3.66
C ALA A 73 -4.86 -14.00 -4.48
N ASP A 74 -4.66 -14.53 -5.68
CA ASP A 74 -3.76 -13.94 -6.69
C ASP A 74 -4.09 -12.46 -6.92
N GLY A 75 -3.05 -11.61 -6.84
CA GLY A 75 -3.13 -10.16 -7.01
C GLY A 75 -3.64 -9.38 -5.81
N ASP A 76 -3.99 -10.02 -4.69
CA ASP A 76 -4.29 -9.32 -3.45
C ASP A 76 -3.02 -8.73 -2.82
N VAL A 77 -3.16 -7.67 -2.03
CA VAL A 77 -2.12 -7.14 -1.16
C VAL A 77 -2.42 -7.56 0.27
N VAL A 78 -1.49 -8.24 0.92
CA VAL A 78 -1.62 -8.59 2.35
C VAL A 78 -1.37 -7.36 3.19
N VAL A 79 -2.30 -7.02 4.07
CA VAL A 79 -2.25 -5.82 4.94
C VAL A 79 -2.29 -6.25 6.40
N ILE A 80 -1.18 -6.15 7.09
CA ILE A 80 -0.99 -6.67 8.44
C ILE A 80 -0.93 -5.55 9.46
N ASP A 81 -1.88 -5.55 10.38
CA ASP A 81 -1.86 -4.75 11.59
C ASP A 81 -1.18 -5.56 12.72
N ASN A 82 0.06 -5.21 13.05
CA ASN A 82 0.79 -5.73 14.21
C ASN A 82 0.94 -4.65 15.31
N GLY A 83 0.03 -3.67 15.34
CA GLY A 83 0.00 -2.62 16.34
C GLY A 83 1.25 -1.71 16.35
N GLY A 84 1.92 -1.56 15.22
CA GLY A 84 3.16 -0.79 15.12
C GLY A 84 4.37 -1.42 15.84
N ARG A 85 4.29 -2.69 16.25
CA ARG A 85 5.35 -3.37 17.02
C ARG A 85 6.65 -3.49 16.22
N THR A 86 7.75 -3.16 16.90
CA THR A 86 9.10 -3.24 16.33
C THR A 86 9.98 -4.25 17.05
N ASP A 87 9.45 -4.95 18.07
CA ASP A 87 10.18 -5.90 18.91
C ASP A 87 10.09 -7.35 18.44
N CYS A 88 9.16 -7.67 17.52
CA CYS A 88 9.05 -8.97 16.88
C CYS A 88 8.37 -8.86 15.50
N THR A 89 8.70 -9.80 14.62
CA THR A 89 8.25 -9.82 13.22
C THR A 89 7.07 -10.76 13.00
N VAL A 90 6.25 -10.45 11.99
CA VAL A 90 5.15 -11.28 11.50
C VAL A 90 5.37 -11.77 10.06
N TRP A 91 6.55 -11.49 9.47
CA TRP A 91 6.87 -11.86 8.10
C TRP A 91 8.35 -12.23 7.95
N GLY A 92 8.63 -13.31 7.23
CA GLY A 92 9.98 -13.81 6.95
C GLY A 92 10.09 -14.44 5.56
N ASP A 93 11.17 -15.19 5.32
CA ASP A 93 11.53 -15.76 4.02
C ASP A 93 10.53 -16.79 3.50
N ILE A 94 10.01 -17.67 4.35
CA ILE A 94 9.02 -18.69 3.99
C ILE A 94 7.74 -18.03 3.47
N MET A 95 7.25 -17.00 4.18
CA MET A 95 6.09 -16.21 3.76
C MET A 95 6.36 -15.50 2.43
N THR A 96 7.54 -14.90 2.27
CA THR A 96 7.96 -14.24 1.02
C THR A 96 7.95 -15.21 -0.16
N GLN A 97 8.58 -16.38 0.00
CA GLN A 97 8.63 -17.40 -1.05
C GLN A 97 7.23 -17.86 -1.45
N TYR A 98 6.40 -18.17 -0.48
CA TYR A 98 5.05 -18.66 -0.72
C TYR A 98 4.16 -17.58 -1.37
N ALA A 99 4.24 -16.35 -0.90
CA ALA A 99 3.53 -15.22 -1.48
C ALA A 99 3.92 -15.00 -2.96
N GLY A 100 5.20 -15.09 -3.30
CA GLY A 100 5.67 -15.01 -4.69
C GLY A 100 5.08 -16.12 -5.56
N GLN A 101 5.07 -17.37 -5.09
CA GLN A 101 4.46 -18.51 -5.81
C GLN A 101 2.94 -18.32 -6.03
N ARG A 102 2.26 -17.73 -5.06
CA ARG A 102 0.83 -17.41 -5.13
C ARG A 102 0.50 -16.16 -5.93
N ARG A 103 1.52 -15.43 -6.43
CA ARG A 103 1.39 -14.14 -7.12
C ARG A 103 0.61 -13.09 -6.31
N ILE A 104 0.83 -13.10 -5.00
CA ILE A 104 0.37 -12.03 -4.11
C ILE A 104 1.10 -10.74 -4.54
N ALA A 105 0.37 -9.64 -4.73
CA ALA A 105 0.93 -8.41 -5.31
C ALA A 105 1.98 -7.74 -4.42
N GLY A 106 1.89 -7.93 -3.10
CA GLY A 106 2.84 -7.42 -2.12
C GLY A 106 2.30 -7.51 -0.70
N THR A 107 3.09 -7.05 0.26
CA THR A 107 2.71 -7.09 1.67
C THR A 107 3.01 -5.77 2.36
N VAL A 108 2.06 -5.26 3.12
CA VAL A 108 2.12 -4.04 3.94
C VAL A 108 2.01 -4.43 5.41
N ILE A 109 2.95 -4.00 6.25
CA ILE A 109 3.01 -4.40 7.66
C ILE A 109 3.12 -3.17 8.55
N ASP A 110 2.13 -2.93 9.38
CA ASP A 110 2.26 -2.00 10.51
C ASP A 110 3.04 -2.68 11.65
N GLY A 111 4.33 -2.78 11.43
CA GLY A 111 5.30 -3.53 12.23
C GLY A 111 6.58 -3.77 11.45
N VAL A 112 7.35 -4.80 11.82
CA VAL A 112 8.65 -5.14 11.23
C VAL A 112 8.63 -6.51 10.54
N CYS A 113 9.57 -6.70 9.59
CA CYS A 113 9.86 -7.97 8.93
C CYS A 113 11.27 -8.48 9.25
N ARG A 114 11.57 -9.73 8.85
CA ARG A 114 12.91 -10.33 8.90
C ARG A 114 13.24 -11.06 7.60
N ASP A 115 14.43 -11.66 7.54
CA ASP A 115 14.91 -12.44 6.40
C ASP A 115 14.86 -11.65 5.08
N VAL A 116 15.16 -10.35 5.18
CA VAL A 116 14.98 -9.36 4.10
C VAL A 116 15.78 -9.68 2.85
N SER A 117 16.91 -10.39 2.97
CA SER A 117 17.72 -10.81 1.82
C SER A 117 16.93 -11.63 0.82
N ARG A 118 15.95 -12.43 1.29
CA ARG A 118 15.08 -13.21 0.43
C ARG A 118 14.12 -12.31 -0.35
N ALA A 119 13.45 -11.39 0.34
CA ALA A 119 12.52 -10.46 -0.30
C ALA A 119 13.21 -9.56 -1.33
N LEU A 120 14.43 -9.07 -1.01
CA LEU A 120 15.26 -8.28 -1.92
C LEU A 120 15.70 -9.10 -3.14
N GLY A 121 16.16 -10.36 -2.93
CA GLY A 121 16.61 -11.24 -3.99
C GLY A 121 15.50 -11.65 -4.97
N ASP A 122 14.29 -11.88 -4.45
CA ASP A 122 13.13 -12.25 -5.25
C ASP A 122 12.39 -11.02 -5.84
N GLY A 123 12.78 -9.79 -5.45
CA GLY A 123 12.06 -8.55 -5.82
C GLY A 123 10.63 -8.49 -5.28
N TYR A 124 10.33 -9.20 -4.18
CA TYR A 124 9.00 -9.24 -3.60
C TYR A 124 8.65 -7.91 -2.90
N PRO A 125 7.54 -7.24 -3.29
CA PRO A 125 7.17 -5.95 -2.73
C PRO A 125 6.75 -6.05 -1.25
N LEU A 126 7.55 -5.43 -0.37
CA LEU A 126 7.37 -5.47 1.08
C LEU A 126 7.49 -4.06 1.66
N PHE A 127 6.48 -3.62 2.38
CA PHE A 127 6.37 -2.28 2.98
C PHE A 127 6.17 -2.41 4.48
N THR A 128 7.04 -1.78 5.28
CA THR A 128 7.09 -2.01 6.72
C THR A 128 7.54 -0.77 7.48
N ARG A 129 7.42 -0.80 8.82
CA ARG A 129 8.10 0.20 9.69
C ARG A 129 9.60 -0.02 9.79
N GLY A 130 10.09 -1.19 9.37
CA GLY A 130 11.51 -1.53 9.46
C GLY A 130 11.74 -3.04 9.52
N ARG A 131 12.91 -3.42 9.99
CA ARG A 131 13.36 -4.81 10.06
C ARG A 131 13.90 -5.16 11.45
N PHE A 132 13.58 -6.36 11.92
CA PHE A 132 14.09 -6.89 13.18
C PHE A 132 14.12 -8.42 13.13
N MET A 133 15.13 -9.06 13.73
CA MET A 133 15.38 -10.49 13.54
C MET A 133 14.52 -11.40 14.42
N ARG A 134 13.88 -10.88 15.49
CA ARG A 134 13.17 -11.71 16.44
C ARG A 134 11.83 -12.21 15.89
N THR A 135 11.60 -13.52 15.94
CA THR A 135 10.33 -14.15 15.51
C THR A 135 9.13 -13.68 16.35
N GLY A 136 7.98 -13.58 15.68
CA GLY A 136 6.69 -13.37 16.36
C GLY A 136 6.12 -14.61 17.03
N LYS A 137 6.61 -15.82 16.68
CA LYS A 137 6.15 -17.07 17.29
C LYS A 137 6.19 -16.95 18.82
N ASP A 138 5.10 -17.37 19.48
CA ASP A 138 4.87 -17.31 20.92
C ASP A 138 4.84 -15.88 21.52
N ARG A 139 4.81 -14.83 20.67
CA ARG A 139 4.71 -13.41 21.06
C ARG A 139 3.47 -12.73 20.54
N VAL A 140 3.11 -13.06 19.30
CA VAL A 140 1.91 -12.60 18.64
C VAL A 140 1.21 -13.76 17.95
N GLN A 141 -0.07 -13.60 17.68
CA GLN A 141 -0.89 -14.55 16.94
C GLN A 141 -1.88 -13.81 16.08
N VAL A 142 -2.37 -14.45 15.03
CA VAL A 142 -3.48 -13.96 14.23
C VAL A 142 -4.76 -13.96 15.09
N GLU A 143 -5.42 -12.82 15.17
CA GLU A 143 -6.72 -12.69 15.84
C GLU A 143 -7.86 -12.73 14.83
N ALA A 144 -7.70 -12.01 13.72
CA ALA A 144 -8.75 -11.90 12.69
C ALA A 144 -8.15 -11.72 11.30
N VAL A 145 -8.86 -12.23 10.31
CA VAL A 145 -8.60 -11.97 8.88
C VAL A 145 -9.83 -11.31 8.26
N ASN A 146 -9.61 -10.50 7.23
CA ASN A 146 -10.66 -9.79 6.49
C ASN A 146 -11.56 -8.87 7.35
N GLY A 147 -11.07 -8.46 8.52
CA GLY A 147 -11.67 -7.43 9.37
C GLY A 147 -11.12 -6.04 9.05
N THR A 148 -11.61 -5.04 9.80
CA THR A 148 -11.04 -3.69 9.77
C THR A 148 -9.75 -3.64 10.58
N VAL A 149 -8.71 -3.01 10.03
CA VAL A 149 -7.40 -2.83 10.65
C VAL A 149 -6.96 -1.36 10.60
N SER A 150 -5.90 -1.03 11.34
CA SER A 150 -5.25 0.30 11.31
C SER A 150 -3.81 0.15 10.85
N ILE A 151 -3.41 0.90 9.83
CA ILE A 151 -2.07 0.88 9.26
C ILE A 151 -1.52 2.31 9.26
N GLY A 152 -0.55 2.61 10.12
CA GLY A 152 0.02 3.95 10.22
C GLY A 152 -1.04 5.05 10.36
N ALA A 153 -2.06 4.85 11.18
CA ALA A 153 -3.25 5.69 11.39
C ALA A 153 -4.29 5.67 10.24
N ALA A 154 -4.04 5.04 9.11
CA ALA A 154 -5.06 4.83 8.08
C ALA A 154 -5.97 3.66 8.47
N ARG A 155 -7.30 3.86 8.37
CA ARG A 155 -8.28 2.77 8.48
C ARG A 155 -8.32 1.98 7.19
N VAL A 156 -8.21 0.65 7.26
CA VAL A 156 -8.26 -0.25 6.11
C VAL A 156 -9.33 -1.30 6.34
N VAL A 157 -10.21 -1.47 5.39
CA VAL A 157 -11.21 -2.53 5.35
C VAL A 157 -10.80 -3.56 4.31
N ALA A 158 -11.16 -4.83 4.54
CA ALA A 158 -10.92 -5.86 3.53
C ALA A 158 -11.51 -5.45 2.17
N ARG A 159 -10.72 -5.64 1.11
CA ARG A 159 -11.01 -5.29 -0.29
C ARG A 159 -10.90 -3.80 -0.63
N ASP A 160 -10.52 -2.89 0.28
CA ASP A 160 -10.04 -1.55 -0.09
C ASP A 160 -8.87 -1.66 -1.07
N ILE A 161 -8.67 -0.67 -1.93
CA ILE A 161 -7.59 -0.71 -2.91
C ILE A 161 -6.31 -0.13 -2.30
N VAL A 162 -5.27 -0.93 -2.28
CA VAL A 162 -3.93 -0.55 -1.83
C VAL A 162 -3.09 -0.18 -3.02
N ILE A 163 -2.45 0.98 -2.97
CA ILE A 163 -1.42 1.41 -3.92
C ILE A 163 -0.14 1.67 -3.13
N ALA A 164 0.99 1.10 -3.56
CA ALA A 164 2.24 1.26 -2.87
C ALA A 164 3.44 1.29 -3.82
N ASP A 165 4.38 2.21 -3.57
CA ASP A 165 5.57 2.44 -4.38
C ASP A 165 6.76 2.91 -3.53
N ALA A 166 7.77 3.50 -4.19
CA ALA A 166 8.97 4.01 -3.53
C ALA A 166 8.69 5.13 -2.49
N ASN A 167 7.53 5.79 -2.54
CA ASN A 167 7.18 6.87 -1.61
C ASN A 167 6.43 6.35 -0.37
N GLY A 168 5.85 5.15 -0.44
CA GLY A 168 5.10 4.55 0.67
C GLY A 168 3.82 3.86 0.23
N VAL A 169 2.80 3.94 1.07
CA VAL A 169 1.54 3.22 0.90
C VAL A 169 0.35 4.15 1.09
N VAL A 170 -0.61 4.07 0.17
CA VAL A 170 -1.93 4.69 0.31
C VAL A 170 -3.03 3.65 0.16
N VAL A 171 -4.13 3.85 0.87
CA VAL A 171 -5.32 2.99 0.81
C VAL A 171 -6.53 3.81 0.40
N VAL A 172 -7.25 3.31 -0.58
CA VAL A 172 -8.45 3.95 -1.12
C VAL A 172 -9.67 3.12 -0.74
N PRO A 173 -10.68 3.70 -0.07
CA PRO A 173 -11.93 3.00 0.20
C PRO A 173 -12.55 2.46 -1.10
N ARG A 174 -12.93 1.17 -1.09
CA ARG A 174 -13.41 0.48 -2.28
C ARG A 174 -14.53 1.21 -3.00
N GLU A 175 -15.51 1.70 -2.26
CA GLU A 175 -16.67 2.42 -2.80
C GLU A 175 -16.34 3.78 -3.41
N ARG A 176 -15.18 4.33 -3.10
CA ARG A 176 -14.69 5.61 -3.63
C ARG A 176 -13.59 5.44 -4.68
N ALA A 177 -13.21 4.20 -5.02
CA ALA A 177 -12.05 3.91 -5.85
C ALA A 177 -12.14 4.56 -7.24
N ALA A 178 -13.29 4.48 -7.91
CA ALA A 178 -13.46 5.08 -9.24
C ALA A 178 -13.34 6.62 -9.21
N GLU A 179 -13.87 7.26 -8.19
CA GLU A 179 -13.80 8.72 -8.01
C GLU A 179 -12.36 9.17 -7.73
N VAL A 180 -11.68 8.50 -6.79
CA VAL A 180 -10.29 8.81 -6.46
C VAL A 180 -9.39 8.61 -7.68
N ALA A 181 -9.53 7.51 -8.41
CA ALA A 181 -8.75 7.26 -9.62
C ALA A 181 -8.96 8.32 -10.71
N ALA A 182 -10.20 8.79 -10.90
CA ALA A 182 -10.50 9.85 -11.86
C ALA A 182 -9.80 11.16 -11.49
N VAL A 183 -9.84 11.55 -10.21
CA VAL A 183 -9.16 12.76 -9.70
C VAL A 183 -7.65 12.61 -9.80
N ALA A 184 -7.07 11.48 -9.39
CA ALA A 184 -5.64 11.20 -9.48
C ALA A 184 -5.15 11.25 -10.93
N SER A 185 -5.90 10.69 -11.86
CA SER A 185 -5.57 10.76 -13.31
C SER A 185 -5.55 12.18 -13.84
N GLN A 186 -6.46 13.04 -13.40
CA GLN A 186 -6.46 14.46 -13.78
C GLN A 186 -5.23 15.18 -13.23
N ILE A 187 -4.85 14.92 -11.97
CA ILE A 187 -3.67 15.49 -11.34
C ILE A 187 -2.42 15.10 -12.14
N GLU A 188 -2.24 13.79 -12.40
CA GLU A 188 -1.09 13.29 -13.15
C GLU A 188 -1.00 13.85 -14.56
N GLN A 189 -2.13 14.02 -15.26
CA GLN A 189 -2.16 14.65 -16.61
C GLN A 189 -1.66 16.10 -16.57
N VAL A 190 -2.07 16.89 -15.59
CA VAL A 190 -1.62 18.27 -15.45
C VAL A 190 -0.12 18.30 -15.10
N GLU A 191 0.34 17.47 -14.20
CA GLU A 191 1.75 17.38 -13.84
C GLU A 191 2.63 16.90 -14.99
N ALA A 192 2.17 15.92 -15.76
CA ALA A 192 2.85 15.50 -16.98
C ALA A 192 2.97 16.65 -18.00
N GLY A 193 1.91 17.46 -18.13
CA GLY A 193 1.94 18.67 -18.95
C GLY A 193 2.97 19.71 -18.46
N ILE A 194 3.08 19.91 -17.14
CA ILE A 194 4.08 20.80 -16.54
C ILE A 194 5.49 20.28 -16.82
N ARG A 195 5.75 19.00 -16.60
CA ARG A 195 7.04 18.36 -16.89
C ARG A 195 7.43 18.52 -18.37
N ALA A 196 6.47 18.36 -19.29
CA ALA A 196 6.71 18.55 -20.72
C ALA A 196 7.06 20.00 -21.07
N GLN A 197 6.40 20.98 -20.46
CA GLN A 197 6.72 22.40 -20.68
C GLN A 197 8.10 22.79 -20.14
N ILE A 198 8.47 22.26 -18.96
CA ILE A 198 9.81 22.45 -18.41
C ILE A 198 10.87 21.83 -19.34
N ALA A 199 10.63 20.63 -19.85
CA ALA A 199 11.53 19.98 -20.80
C ALA A 199 11.70 20.77 -22.11
N SER A 200 10.68 21.55 -22.50
CA SER A 200 10.77 22.48 -23.66
C SER A 200 11.46 23.81 -23.36
N GLY A 201 11.99 24.01 -22.14
CA GLY A 201 12.74 25.20 -21.74
C GLY A 201 11.93 26.32 -21.08
N LYS A 202 10.64 26.10 -20.76
CA LYS A 202 9.86 27.07 -19.98
C LYS A 202 10.28 27.06 -18.51
N SER A 203 10.13 28.20 -17.85
CA SER A 203 10.32 28.26 -16.40
C SER A 203 9.21 27.51 -15.67
N LEU A 204 9.51 27.03 -14.46
CA LEU A 204 8.53 26.35 -13.60
C LEU A 204 7.30 27.23 -13.32
N ARG A 205 7.51 28.56 -13.15
CA ARG A 205 6.43 29.53 -12.91
C ARG A 205 5.46 29.57 -14.09
N GLU A 206 5.98 29.77 -15.30
CA GLU A 206 5.17 29.83 -16.53
C GLU A 206 4.40 28.51 -16.77
N ALA A 207 5.08 27.36 -16.59
CA ALA A 207 4.45 26.04 -16.76
C ALA A 207 3.29 25.84 -15.78
N ARG A 208 3.45 26.24 -14.51
CA ARG A 208 2.41 26.14 -13.48
C ARG A 208 1.23 27.09 -13.69
N GLU A 209 1.49 28.34 -14.12
CA GLU A 209 0.45 29.33 -14.43
C GLU A 209 -0.43 28.86 -15.59
N VAL A 210 0.17 28.40 -16.68
CA VAL A 210 -0.56 27.93 -17.87
C VAL A 210 -1.48 26.73 -17.57
N LEU A 211 -1.08 25.83 -16.69
CA LEU A 211 -1.81 24.58 -16.39
C LEU A 211 -2.62 24.62 -15.09
N GLY A 212 -2.68 25.80 -14.43
CA GLY A 212 -3.54 25.97 -13.25
C GLY A 212 -3.13 25.13 -12.03
N TYR A 213 -1.84 24.80 -11.89
CA TYR A 213 -1.31 23.91 -10.84
C TYR A 213 -1.80 24.24 -9.44
N HIS A 214 -1.86 25.54 -9.08
CA HIS A 214 -2.26 25.98 -7.74
C HIS A 214 -3.74 25.71 -7.39
N LEU A 215 -4.55 25.26 -8.35
CA LEU A 215 -5.96 24.93 -8.16
C LEU A 215 -6.19 23.42 -8.04
N LEU A 216 -5.18 22.58 -8.37
CA LEU A 216 -5.33 21.13 -8.46
C LEU A 216 -5.73 20.47 -7.14
N GLN A 217 -5.16 20.92 -6.01
CA GLN A 217 -5.32 20.30 -4.69
C GLN A 217 -6.30 21.05 -3.79
N ARG A 218 -6.94 22.15 -4.25
CA ARG A 218 -7.88 22.91 -3.42
C ARG A 218 -9.18 22.15 -3.24
N LYS A 219 -9.61 21.96 -1.97
CA LYS A 219 -10.92 21.42 -1.63
C LYS A 219 -12.02 22.31 -2.17
N GLY A 220 -13.00 21.76 -2.86
CA GLY A 220 -14.26 22.43 -3.16
C GLY A 220 -14.28 23.40 -4.33
N GLN A 221 -13.43 23.23 -5.33
CA GLN A 221 -13.61 23.89 -6.64
C GLN A 221 -13.72 22.86 -7.77
#